data_8e95435d014bd2171bc0d8d85a97129e
#
_entry.id   8e95435d014bd2171bc0d8d85a97129e
#
_cell.length_a   1.000
_cell.length_b   1.000
_cell.length_c   1.000
_cell.angle_alpha   90.00
_cell.angle_beta   90.00
_cell.angle_gamma   90.00
#
_symmetry.space_group_name_H-M   'P 1'
#
loop_
_entity.id
_entity.type
_entity.pdbx_description
1 polymer ?
#
loop_
_entity_poly.entity_id
_entity_poly.type
_entity_poly.pdbx_seq_one_letter_code
_entity_poly.pdbx_strand_id
1 'polypeptide(L)'
;MSFRRQGAVTPEPLETDLVKLGILTKQVSEFTNSDIGTEVTIPYSNKGSGISGPIVFEVVGVNHHTTTEHQKTITLMTKHIIRKVAFDAAEPNNTDSNRKVKGNNRWSVSNIRQWLNSDGAAGSWWSAQHEYDAPPIAANVLGADAAGAYADAPGFLAGFSADILQHFTDINNITVLHKVDNGGVERRCVGDC
;
A
#
# COMPACT_ATOMS: atom_id res chain seq x y z
N MET A 1 -48.22 11.12 12.76
CA MET A 1 -47.08 10.19 12.59
C MET A 1 -45.82 10.91 13.03
N SER A 2 -45.19 10.46 14.12
CA SER A 2 -43.98 11.10 14.67
C SER A 2 -42.76 10.34 14.15
N PHE A 3 -41.89 10.98 13.36
CA PHE A 3 -40.60 10.43 12.95
C PHE A 3 -39.61 10.63 14.10
N ARG A 4 -39.19 9.55 14.75
CA ARG A 4 -38.02 9.58 15.62
C ARG A 4 -36.80 9.81 14.75
N ARG A 5 -36.04 10.89 15.02
CA ARG A 5 -34.66 11.03 14.56
C ARG A 5 -33.85 9.85 15.12
N GLN A 6 -33.34 8.98 14.27
CA GLN A 6 -32.26 8.10 14.67
C GLN A 6 -31.08 8.98 15.09
N GLY A 7 -30.67 8.87 16.34
CA GLY A 7 -29.48 9.50 16.85
C GLY A 7 -28.29 9.00 16.03
N ALA A 8 -27.32 9.88 15.79
CA ALA A 8 -26.04 9.51 15.21
C ALA A 8 -25.49 8.32 16.02
N VAL A 9 -25.38 7.18 15.38
CA VAL A 9 -24.67 6.03 15.95
C VAL A 9 -23.20 6.47 16.01
N THR A 10 -22.74 6.78 17.21
CA THR A 10 -21.29 6.87 17.44
C THR A 10 -20.74 5.50 17.07
N PRO A 11 -19.77 5.39 16.14
CA PRO A 11 -19.16 4.10 15.86
C PRO A 11 -18.67 3.54 17.19
N GLU A 12 -19.10 2.33 17.54
CA GLU A 12 -18.51 1.63 18.68
C GLU A 12 -17.00 1.53 18.42
N PRO A 13 -16.16 1.72 19.44
CA PRO A 13 -14.72 1.50 19.30
C PRO A 13 -14.52 0.10 18.73
N LEU A 14 -13.72 -0.02 17.69
CA LEU A 14 -13.38 -1.30 17.07
C LEU A 14 -13.06 -2.30 18.20
N GLU A 15 -13.84 -3.37 18.32
CA GLU A 15 -13.73 -4.32 19.44
C GLU A 15 -12.35 -4.98 19.50
N THR A 16 -11.66 -5.02 18.38
CA THR A 16 -10.32 -5.60 18.26
C THR A 16 -9.27 -4.50 18.31
N ASP A 17 -8.77 -4.27 19.48
CA ASP A 17 -7.73 -3.29 19.77
C ASP A 17 -6.35 -3.89 19.45
N LEU A 18 -5.51 -3.15 18.74
CA LEU A 18 -4.13 -3.56 18.42
C LEU A 18 -3.28 -3.85 19.68
N VAL A 19 -3.62 -3.25 20.82
CA VAL A 19 -3.00 -3.58 22.12
C VAL A 19 -3.46 -4.94 22.60
N LYS A 20 -4.73 -5.28 22.51
CA LYS A 20 -5.26 -6.61 22.86
C LYS A 20 -4.71 -7.70 21.95
N LEU A 21 -4.42 -7.38 20.68
CA LEU A 21 -3.73 -8.29 19.76
C LEU A 21 -2.23 -8.43 20.05
N GLY A 22 -1.69 -7.68 21.01
CA GLY A 22 -0.27 -7.69 21.35
C GLY A 22 0.63 -7.05 20.26
N ILE A 23 0.06 -6.27 19.34
CA ILE A 23 0.78 -5.59 18.28
C ILE A 23 1.35 -4.27 18.79
N LEU A 24 0.56 -3.50 19.51
CA LEU A 24 0.98 -2.24 20.14
C LEU A 24 1.10 -2.40 21.65
N THR A 25 2.00 -1.64 22.27
CA THR A 25 2.19 -1.60 23.72
C THR A 25 1.26 -0.61 24.42
N LYS A 26 0.65 0.29 23.66
CA LYS A 26 -0.28 1.34 24.11
C LYS A 26 -1.22 1.73 22.99
N GLN A 27 -2.30 2.43 23.32
CA GLN A 27 -3.29 2.90 22.33
C GLN A 27 -2.68 3.90 21.34
N VAL A 28 -3.17 3.92 20.09
CA VAL A 28 -2.71 4.88 19.08
C VAL A 28 -2.82 6.32 19.56
N SER A 29 -3.86 6.64 20.33
CA SER A 29 -4.09 7.98 20.90
C SER A 29 -3.03 8.42 21.92
N GLU A 30 -2.27 7.48 22.48
CA GLU A 30 -1.22 7.72 23.47
C GLU A 30 0.17 7.91 22.86
N PHE A 31 0.29 7.67 21.54
CA PHE A 31 1.55 7.91 20.83
C PHE A 31 1.83 9.40 20.68
N THR A 32 3.09 9.76 20.86
CA THR A 32 3.63 11.12 20.75
C THR A 32 4.89 11.10 19.88
N ASN A 33 5.42 12.25 19.53
CA ASN A 33 6.66 12.34 18.76
C ASN A 33 7.87 11.69 19.44
N SER A 34 7.83 11.47 20.76
CA SER A 34 8.89 10.74 21.48
C SER A 34 8.87 9.24 21.20
N ASP A 35 7.80 8.72 20.59
CA ASP A 35 7.67 7.31 20.21
C ASP A 35 8.17 7.02 18.78
N ILE A 36 8.60 8.04 18.05
CA ILE A 36 9.24 7.85 16.74
C ILE A 36 10.50 7.00 16.93
N GLY A 37 10.64 5.97 16.09
CA GLY A 37 11.69 4.96 16.22
C GLY A 37 11.24 3.69 16.98
N THR A 38 10.05 3.68 17.57
CA THR A 38 9.50 2.48 18.21
C THR A 38 9.21 1.39 17.18
N GLU A 39 9.66 0.17 17.45
CA GLU A 39 9.40 -0.99 16.60
C GLU A 39 8.02 -1.58 16.88
N VAL A 40 7.33 -1.93 15.82
CA VAL A 40 6.03 -2.61 15.85
C VAL A 40 6.11 -3.85 14.96
N THR A 41 5.92 -5.02 15.55
CA THR A 41 5.92 -6.29 14.82
C THR A 41 4.49 -6.68 14.50
N ILE A 42 4.17 -6.75 13.21
CA ILE A 42 2.82 -7.11 12.75
C ILE A 42 2.85 -8.51 12.14
N PRO A 43 1.99 -9.44 12.62
CA PRO A 43 1.84 -10.76 12.02
C PRO A 43 1.51 -10.65 10.53
N TYR A 44 2.23 -11.40 9.71
CA TYR A 44 2.04 -11.44 8.27
C TYR A 44 2.17 -12.88 7.78
N SER A 45 1.23 -13.35 6.98
CA SER A 45 1.22 -14.69 6.42
C SER A 45 0.59 -14.69 5.04
N ASN A 46 1.41 -14.61 4.01
CA ASN A 46 0.94 -14.62 2.62
C ASN A 46 1.80 -15.57 1.78
N LYS A 47 1.34 -16.82 1.66
CA LYS A 47 2.00 -17.83 0.83
C LYS A 47 2.02 -17.39 -0.63
N GLY A 48 3.18 -17.42 -1.26
CA GLY A 48 3.38 -17.00 -2.64
C GLY A 48 3.78 -15.53 -2.81
N SER A 49 3.66 -14.69 -1.78
CA SER A 49 4.12 -13.30 -1.86
C SER A 49 5.64 -13.15 -1.88
N GLY A 50 6.40 -14.19 -1.51
CA GLY A 50 7.85 -14.11 -1.32
C GLY A 50 8.26 -13.40 -0.03
N ILE A 51 7.30 -13.08 0.84
CA ILE A 51 7.52 -12.49 2.17
C ILE A 51 7.20 -13.58 3.20
N SER A 52 8.11 -13.80 4.14
CA SER A 52 7.96 -14.83 5.16
C SER A 52 7.98 -14.25 6.58
N GLY A 53 7.03 -14.71 7.40
CA GLY A 53 6.95 -14.32 8.81
C GLY A 53 6.45 -12.90 9.05
N PRO A 54 6.43 -12.47 10.32
CA PRO A 54 5.96 -11.17 10.70
C PRO A 54 6.84 -10.06 10.10
N ILE A 55 6.23 -8.90 9.84
CA ILE A 55 6.94 -7.73 9.34
C ILE A 55 7.22 -6.79 10.51
N VAL A 56 8.48 -6.39 10.66
CA VAL A 56 8.86 -5.36 11.62
C VAL A 56 8.74 -4.00 10.96
N PHE A 57 7.94 -3.16 11.57
CA PHE A 57 7.77 -1.75 11.23
C PHE A 57 8.42 -0.86 12.28
N GLU A 58 8.64 0.38 11.92
CA GLU A 58 9.08 1.44 12.81
C GLU A 58 8.09 2.61 12.74
N VAL A 59 7.75 3.19 13.85
CA VAL A 59 6.94 4.42 13.90
C VAL A 59 7.78 5.57 13.35
N VAL A 60 7.38 6.13 12.22
CA VAL A 60 8.09 7.25 11.56
C VAL A 60 7.31 8.56 11.65
N GLY A 61 6.09 8.53 12.15
CA GLY A 61 5.29 9.72 12.32
C GLY A 61 4.09 9.51 13.23
N VAL A 62 3.66 10.57 13.88
CA VAL A 62 2.47 10.60 14.75
C VAL A 62 1.59 11.75 14.31
N ASN A 63 0.32 11.45 14.02
CA ASN A 63 -0.69 12.39 13.55
C ASN A 63 -0.32 13.15 12.25
N HIS A 64 0.52 12.56 11.40
CA HIS A 64 0.89 13.15 10.10
C HIS A 64 -0.22 12.99 9.05
N HIS A 65 -0.99 11.91 9.15
CA HIS A 65 -2.05 11.56 8.21
C HIS A 65 -3.37 11.41 8.96
N THR A 66 -3.94 12.53 9.39
CA THR A 66 -5.25 12.56 10.05
C THR A 66 -6.36 12.79 9.04
N THR A 67 -7.51 12.17 9.27
CA THR A 67 -8.74 12.40 8.52
C THR A 67 -9.82 12.92 9.47
N THR A 68 -10.99 13.26 8.92
CA THR A 68 -12.14 13.64 9.75
C THR A 68 -12.56 12.53 10.71
N GLU A 69 -12.39 11.27 10.27
CA GLU A 69 -12.76 10.08 11.04
C GLU A 69 -11.63 9.60 11.96
N HIS A 70 -10.37 9.79 11.54
CA HIS A 70 -9.18 9.34 12.25
C HIS A 70 -8.29 10.51 12.65
N GLN A 71 -8.60 11.09 13.83
CA GLN A 71 -7.88 12.24 14.37
C GLN A 71 -6.54 11.87 15.02
N LYS A 72 -6.33 10.59 15.32
CA LYS A 72 -5.12 10.06 15.92
C LYS A 72 -4.60 8.91 15.07
N THR A 73 -3.39 9.07 14.54
CA THR A 73 -2.76 8.11 13.66
C THR A 73 -1.28 7.94 13.99
N ILE A 74 -0.74 6.77 13.70
CA ILE A 74 0.70 6.53 13.62
C ILE A 74 1.05 6.15 12.18
N THR A 75 2.16 6.66 11.68
CA THR A 75 2.70 6.27 10.38
C THR A 75 3.79 5.24 10.61
N LEU A 76 3.63 4.08 9.99
CA LEU A 76 4.57 2.97 10.06
C LEU A 76 5.33 2.83 8.75
N MET A 77 6.61 2.55 8.83
CA MET A 77 7.46 2.18 7.70
C MET A 77 8.11 0.83 8.00
N THR A 78 8.25 -0.03 7.01
CA THR A 78 8.97 -1.30 7.20
C THR A 78 10.43 -1.02 7.57
N LYS A 79 10.89 -1.64 8.66
CA LYS A 79 12.26 -1.44 9.16
C LYS A 79 13.31 -2.01 8.21
N HIS A 80 12.96 -3.07 7.50
CA HIS A 80 13.86 -3.77 6.58
C HIS A 80 13.23 -3.91 5.21
N ILE A 81 14.05 -4.11 4.18
CA ILE A 81 13.57 -4.51 2.86
C ILE A 81 12.90 -5.88 3.00
N ILE A 82 11.60 -5.93 2.74
CA ILE A 82 10.82 -7.17 2.85
C ILE A 82 10.81 -7.98 1.56
N ARG A 83 10.90 -7.30 0.41
CA ARG A 83 10.95 -7.93 -0.91
C ARG A 83 11.47 -6.93 -1.95
N LYS A 84 12.12 -7.44 -3.01
CA LYS A 84 12.45 -6.70 -4.22
C LYS A 84 11.43 -7.08 -5.30
N VAL A 85 10.76 -6.09 -5.88
CA VAL A 85 9.80 -6.27 -6.98
C VAL A 85 10.00 -5.20 -8.04
N ALA A 86 9.53 -5.44 -9.26
CA ALA A 86 9.50 -4.40 -10.27
C ALA A 86 8.53 -3.29 -9.84
N PHE A 87 8.90 -2.04 -10.07
CA PHE A 87 7.98 -0.91 -9.84
C PHE A 87 6.78 -1.01 -10.78
N ASP A 88 7.08 -1.32 -12.04
CA ASP A 88 6.09 -1.51 -13.08
C ASP A 88 6.60 -2.52 -14.12
N ALA A 89 5.70 -3.19 -14.81
CA ALA A 89 6.07 -4.11 -15.87
C ALA A 89 6.48 -3.37 -17.15
N ALA A 90 7.37 -3.95 -17.94
CA ALA A 90 7.62 -3.49 -19.29
C ALA A 90 6.34 -3.54 -20.12
N GLU A 91 6.17 -2.58 -21.00
CA GLU A 91 5.01 -2.44 -21.88
C GLU A 91 5.38 -2.85 -23.32
N PRO A 92 5.46 -4.14 -23.67
CA PRO A 92 6.07 -4.61 -24.91
C PRO A 92 5.37 -4.08 -26.18
N ASN A 93 4.10 -3.71 -26.07
CA ASN A 93 3.31 -3.15 -27.17
C ASN A 93 3.34 -1.62 -27.23
N ASN A 94 4.01 -0.93 -26.29
CA ASN A 94 4.09 0.52 -26.29
C ASN A 94 4.97 1.03 -27.45
N THR A 95 4.64 2.19 -27.97
CA THR A 95 5.43 2.87 -29.02
C THR A 95 6.62 3.61 -28.45
N ASP A 96 6.61 4.00 -27.18
CA ASP A 96 7.75 4.62 -26.48
C ASP A 96 8.80 3.56 -26.13
N SER A 97 10.05 3.78 -26.59
CA SER A 97 11.13 2.83 -26.42
C SER A 97 11.55 2.60 -24.96
N ASN A 98 11.41 3.60 -24.10
CA ASN A 98 11.73 3.45 -22.67
C ASN A 98 10.64 2.65 -21.96
N ARG A 99 9.37 2.98 -22.21
CA ARG A 99 8.23 2.23 -21.63
C ARG A 99 8.19 0.80 -22.10
N LYS A 100 8.48 0.57 -23.38
CA LYS A 100 8.58 -0.78 -23.95
C LYS A 100 9.52 -1.70 -23.16
N VAL A 101 10.55 -1.15 -22.54
CA VAL A 101 11.58 -1.91 -21.83
C VAL A 101 11.44 -1.79 -20.31
N LYS A 102 11.00 -0.66 -19.79
CA LYS A 102 11.07 -0.33 -18.35
C LYS A 102 9.72 -0.14 -17.69
N GLY A 103 8.62 -0.14 -18.47
CA GLY A 103 7.31 0.25 -17.95
C GLY A 103 7.21 1.76 -17.68
N ASN A 104 6.21 2.18 -16.95
CA ASN A 104 6.04 3.56 -16.56
C ASN A 104 6.65 3.84 -15.16
N ASN A 105 6.78 5.12 -14.81
CA ASN A 105 7.27 5.55 -13.49
C ASN A 105 6.22 6.34 -12.70
N ARG A 106 4.95 6.22 -13.07
CA ARG A 106 3.83 6.90 -12.42
C ARG A 106 3.29 6.01 -11.29
N TRP A 107 3.39 6.50 -10.06
CA TRP A 107 2.88 5.77 -8.90
C TRP A 107 1.39 5.41 -9.03
N SER A 108 0.56 6.39 -9.43
CA SER A 108 -0.90 6.25 -9.45
C SER A 108 -1.41 5.10 -10.33
N VAL A 109 -0.65 4.70 -11.35
CA VAL A 109 -1.01 3.65 -12.31
C VAL A 109 -0.01 2.50 -12.34
N SER A 110 0.91 2.42 -11.38
CA SER A 110 1.93 1.38 -11.34
C SER A 110 1.40 0.05 -10.82
N ASN A 111 2.00 -1.03 -11.29
CA ASN A 111 1.67 -2.38 -10.82
C ASN A 111 1.99 -2.53 -9.32
N ILE A 112 3.09 -1.93 -8.83
CA ILE A 112 3.44 -2.03 -7.40
C ILE A 112 2.38 -1.37 -6.52
N ARG A 113 1.81 -0.23 -6.94
CA ARG A 113 0.72 0.40 -6.19
C ARG A 113 -0.50 -0.51 -6.11
N GLN A 114 -0.92 -1.11 -7.22
CA GLN A 114 -2.04 -2.05 -7.24
C GLN A 114 -1.79 -3.20 -6.26
N TRP A 115 -0.62 -3.80 -6.32
CA TRP A 115 -0.26 -4.93 -5.46
C TRP A 115 -0.24 -4.57 -3.98
N LEU A 116 0.38 -3.43 -3.63
CA LEU A 116 0.49 -2.97 -2.23
C LEU A 116 -0.86 -2.63 -1.61
N ASN A 117 -1.84 -2.23 -2.41
CA ASN A 117 -3.18 -1.82 -1.96
C ASN A 117 -4.25 -2.91 -2.19
N SER A 118 -3.86 -4.14 -2.43
CA SER A 118 -4.81 -5.22 -2.70
C SER A 118 -4.72 -6.35 -1.68
N ASP A 119 -5.87 -6.88 -1.27
CA ASP A 119 -6.07 -8.13 -0.55
C ASP A 119 -6.51 -9.28 -1.48
N GLY A 120 -6.51 -9.04 -2.79
CA GLY A 120 -6.92 -9.99 -3.81
C GLY A 120 -6.08 -11.27 -3.82
N ALA A 121 -6.71 -12.40 -4.19
CA ALA A 121 -6.01 -13.66 -4.38
C ALA A 121 -4.94 -13.56 -5.49
N ALA A 122 -4.05 -14.53 -5.54
CA ALA A 122 -3.02 -14.64 -6.57
C ALA A 122 -3.62 -14.52 -7.99
N GLY A 123 -3.04 -13.62 -8.78
CA GLY A 123 -3.48 -13.35 -10.16
C GLY A 123 -4.78 -12.53 -10.30
N SER A 124 -5.44 -12.14 -9.20
CA SER A 124 -6.71 -11.42 -9.26
C SER A 124 -6.62 -9.93 -8.90
N TRP A 125 -5.48 -9.47 -8.42
CA TRP A 125 -5.29 -8.08 -7.96
C TRP A 125 -4.96 -7.11 -9.10
N TRP A 126 -4.44 -7.63 -10.21
CA TRP A 126 -3.99 -6.80 -11.33
C TRP A 126 -5.12 -6.48 -12.31
N SER A 127 -5.16 -5.24 -12.76
CA SER A 127 -5.97 -4.80 -13.90
C SER A 127 -5.23 -3.71 -14.66
N ALA A 128 -5.41 -3.63 -15.99
CA ALA A 128 -4.77 -2.60 -16.79
C ALA A 128 -5.25 -1.19 -16.37
N GLN A 129 -4.31 -0.32 -16.05
CA GLN A 129 -4.58 1.06 -15.62
C GLN A 129 -4.37 2.09 -16.75
N HIS A 130 -3.75 1.68 -17.85
CA HIS A 130 -3.51 2.50 -19.05
C HIS A 130 -3.38 1.63 -20.29
N GLU A 131 -3.30 2.25 -21.47
CA GLU A 131 -3.46 1.60 -22.78
C GLU A 131 -2.50 0.41 -23.04
N TYR A 132 -1.24 0.52 -22.61
CA TYR A 132 -0.23 -0.53 -22.86
C TYR A 132 0.19 -1.27 -21.59
N ASP A 133 -0.57 -1.11 -20.51
CA ASP A 133 -0.24 -1.74 -19.24
C ASP A 133 -0.13 -3.27 -19.37
N ALA A 134 0.80 -3.84 -18.64
CA ALA A 134 1.08 -5.25 -18.66
C ALA A 134 1.25 -5.80 -17.23
N PRO A 135 0.87 -7.08 -16.99
CA PRO A 135 1.08 -7.68 -15.69
C PRO A 135 2.56 -7.92 -15.41
N PRO A 136 3.02 -7.81 -14.16
CA PRO A 136 4.42 -8.01 -13.78
C PRO A 136 4.78 -9.50 -13.69
N ILE A 137 4.61 -10.22 -14.81
CA ILE A 137 5.08 -11.61 -15.01
C ILE A 137 6.58 -11.62 -15.33
N ALA A 138 7.23 -12.77 -15.21
CA ALA A 138 8.66 -12.91 -15.46
C ALA A 138 9.11 -12.40 -16.82
N ALA A 139 8.28 -12.51 -17.85
CA ALA A 139 8.59 -12.03 -19.20
C ALA A 139 8.58 -10.49 -19.34
N ASN A 140 7.86 -9.81 -18.44
CA ASN A 140 7.61 -8.37 -18.50
C ASN A 140 8.40 -7.58 -17.44
N VAL A 141 9.22 -8.22 -16.61
CA VAL A 141 10.06 -7.52 -15.63
C VAL A 141 11.50 -7.44 -16.12
N LEU A 142 12.14 -6.30 -15.87
CA LEU A 142 13.52 -6.07 -16.30
C LEU A 142 14.51 -6.93 -15.52
N GLY A 143 15.50 -7.45 -16.27
CA GLY A 143 16.63 -8.19 -15.72
C GLY A 143 16.42 -9.69 -15.73
N ALA A 144 17.53 -10.42 -15.58
CA ALA A 144 17.55 -11.88 -15.49
C ALA A 144 16.85 -12.43 -14.23
N ASP A 145 16.40 -11.55 -13.34
CA ASP A 145 15.76 -11.90 -12.10
C ASP A 145 14.24 -11.97 -12.30
N ALA A 146 13.73 -13.15 -12.69
CA ALA A 146 12.34 -13.52 -12.50
C ALA A 146 11.85 -13.26 -11.04
N ALA A 147 12.79 -13.08 -10.09
CA ALA A 147 12.57 -12.67 -8.71
C ALA A 147 11.82 -11.33 -8.55
N GLY A 148 11.88 -10.44 -9.55
CA GLY A 148 11.12 -9.19 -9.57
C GLY A 148 9.66 -9.34 -10.01
N ALA A 149 9.25 -10.51 -10.52
CA ALA A 149 7.89 -10.79 -10.93
C ALA A 149 7.00 -11.10 -9.72
N TYR A 150 5.75 -10.65 -9.77
CA TYR A 150 4.80 -10.85 -8.67
C TYR A 150 3.34 -10.92 -9.12
N ALA A 151 3.09 -11.07 -10.41
CA ALA A 151 1.73 -11.22 -10.94
C ALA A 151 0.98 -12.39 -10.29
N ASP A 152 1.68 -13.51 -10.05
CA ASP A 152 1.12 -14.73 -9.45
C ASP A 152 1.13 -14.69 -7.91
N ALA A 153 1.63 -13.62 -7.30
CA ALA A 153 1.55 -13.44 -5.85
C ALA A 153 0.14 -12.95 -5.47
N PRO A 154 -0.36 -13.29 -4.28
CA PRO A 154 -1.51 -12.60 -3.71
C PRO A 154 -1.19 -11.13 -3.46
N GLY A 155 -2.20 -10.26 -3.42
CA GLY A 155 -2.04 -8.86 -3.05
C GLY A 155 -1.34 -8.72 -1.68
N PHE A 156 -0.60 -7.62 -1.48
CA PHE A 156 0.19 -7.44 -0.25
C PHE A 156 -0.68 -7.45 1.01
N LEU A 157 -1.84 -6.80 0.95
CA LEU A 157 -2.75 -6.74 2.11
C LEU A 157 -3.34 -8.10 2.49
N ALA A 158 -3.42 -9.05 1.56
CA ALA A 158 -3.90 -10.42 1.84
C ALA A 158 -3.08 -11.18 2.90
N GLY A 159 -1.90 -10.68 3.26
CA GLY A 159 -1.06 -11.26 4.30
C GLY A 159 -1.39 -10.84 5.72
N PHE A 160 -2.20 -9.80 5.89
CA PHE A 160 -2.68 -9.35 7.20
C PHE A 160 -4.07 -9.93 7.50
N SER A 161 -4.37 -10.15 8.77
CA SER A 161 -5.72 -10.56 9.17
C SER A 161 -6.70 -9.39 9.04
N ALA A 162 -7.99 -9.70 8.91
CA ALA A 162 -9.05 -8.70 8.87
C ALA A 162 -9.04 -7.79 10.11
N ASP A 163 -8.73 -8.38 11.29
CA ASP A 163 -8.61 -7.64 12.56
C ASP A 163 -7.50 -6.58 12.53
N ILE A 164 -6.46 -6.78 11.72
CA ILE A 164 -5.38 -5.82 11.54
C ILE A 164 -5.76 -4.80 10.45
N LEU A 165 -6.30 -5.27 9.32
CA LEU A 165 -6.61 -4.41 8.17
C LEU A 165 -7.63 -3.32 8.51
N GLN A 166 -8.59 -3.58 9.39
CA GLN A 166 -9.57 -2.58 9.82
C GLN A 166 -8.95 -1.34 10.51
N HIS A 167 -7.68 -1.44 10.95
CA HIS A 167 -6.94 -0.33 11.54
C HIS A 167 -6.10 0.45 10.53
N PHE A 168 -6.02 -0.02 9.27
CA PHE A 168 -5.33 0.72 8.22
C PHE A 168 -6.24 1.83 7.72
N THR A 169 -5.68 2.97 7.42
CA THR A 169 -6.43 4.10 6.87
C THR A 169 -5.80 4.56 5.57
N ASP A 170 -6.64 4.96 4.65
CA ASP A 170 -6.20 5.56 3.40
C ASP A 170 -5.51 6.90 3.66
N ILE A 171 -4.44 7.14 2.94
CA ILE A 171 -3.69 8.39 3.02
C ILE A 171 -3.56 9.01 1.64
N ASN A 172 -3.64 10.34 1.60
CA ASN A 172 -3.34 11.10 0.40
C ASN A 172 -1.84 11.35 0.31
N ASN A 173 -1.19 10.75 -0.66
CA ASN A 173 0.21 11.01 -0.96
C ASN A 173 0.36 12.05 -2.06
N ILE A 174 1.34 12.93 -1.89
CA ILE A 174 1.77 13.83 -2.95
C ILE A 174 2.78 13.08 -3.80
N THR A 175 2.49 12.90 -5.09
CA THR A 175 3.42 12.32 -6.05
C THR A 175 3.84 13.34 -7.08
N VAL A 176 5.08 13.24 -7.57
CA VAL A 176 5.60 14.09 -8.64
C VAL A 176 5.71 13.24 -9.89
N LEU A 177 5.01 13.64 -10.94
CA LEU A 177 5.12 13.00 -12.24
C LEU A 177 6.41 13.42 -12.94
N HIS A 178 7.12 12.47 -13.50
CA HIS A 178 8.28 12.77 -14.34
C HIS A 178 7.84 13.51 -15.61
N LYS A 179 8.70 14.38 -16.14
CA LYS A 179 8.43 15.17 -17.36
C LYS A 179 7.97 14.33 -18.54
N VAL A 180 8.57 13.17 -18.76
CA VAL A 180 8.24 12.28 -19.87
C VAL A 180 6.78 11.80 -19.77
N ASP A 181 6.32 11.45 -18.57
CA ASP A 181 4.97 10.95 -18.36
C ASP A 181 3.90 12.03 -18.46
N ASN A 182 4.30 13.28 -18.44
CA ASN A 182 3.40 14.42 -18.40
C ASN A 182 3.60 15.38 -19.60
N GLY A 183 4.04 14.85 -20.74
CA GLY A 183 4.23 15.66 -21.95
C GLY A 183 5.28 16.77 -21.80
N GLY A 184 6.32 16.53 -21.00
CA GLY A 184 7.41 17.48 -20.75
C GLY A 184 7.16 18.47 -19.61
N VAL A 185 6.03 18.40 -18.92
CA VAL A 185 5.68 19.28 -17.79
C VAL A 185 5.76 18.51 -16.48
N GLU A 186 6.51 19.04 -15.51
CA GLU A 186 6.50 18.51 -14.15
C GLU A 186 5.22 18.95 -13.43
N ARG A 187 4.51 18.00 -12.86
CA ARG A 187 3.33 18.25 -12.04
C ARG A 187 3.42 17.50 -10.73
N ARG A 188 2.87 18.14 -9.70
CA ARG A 188 2.64 17.52 -8.42
C ARG A 188 1.20 17.03 -8.36
N CYS A 189 1.01 15.76 -8.06
CA CYS A 189 -0.30 15.19 -7.80
C CYS A 189 -0.54 15.10 -6.31
N VAL A 190 -1.76 15.42 -5.89
CA VAL A 190 -2.26 15.22 -4.53
C VAL A 190 -3.37 14.17 -4.62
N GLY A 191 -3.21 13.06 -3.89
CA GLY A 191 -4.13 11.92 -3.99
C GLY A 191 -3.81 11.00 -5.16
N ASP A 192 -4.80 10.21 -5.57
CA ASP A 192 -4.70 9.31 -6.72
C ASP A 192 -4.81 10.11 -8.04
N CYS A 193 -3.69 10.43 -8.63
CA CYS A 193 -3.65 11.05 -9.95
C CYS A 193 -3.65 10.01 -11.06
#